data_a0eb2ecf8729ff8bdf2bd3083ab19281
#
_entry.id   a0eb2ecf8729ff8bdf2bd3083ab19281
#
_cell.length_a   1.000
_cell.length_b   1.000
_cell.length_c   1.000
_cell.angle_alpha   90.00
_cell.angle_beta   90.00
_cell.angle_gamma   90.00
#
_symmetry.space_group_name_H-M   'P 1'
#
loop_
_entity.id
_entity.type
_entity.pdbx_description
1 polymer ?
#
loop_
_entity_poly.entity_id
_entity_poly.type
_entity_poly.pdbx_seq_one_letter_code
_entity_poly.pdbx_strand_id
1 'polypeptide(L)'
;VLAELQESVRTITYGAGDLIFQQGGPSAGFYVIVSGLVQYGKRSGRRGRRRILKLLGPGDCFGEEMLFQAEVCACPGYARALTETQVAFIERDAFVDFLKRHPVVMHRLCEYLSRQLRIFECKLVELAYEPVEQNLIRLLVILMDRFGVQKRGGIALEMPLSRQELAELLGVHLDTVIHELSKLREQGLIALRDHTIVIKDPERLRELAEPQTTCLSEKLF
;
A
#
# COMPACT_ATOMS: atom_id res chain seq x y z
N VAL A 1 -8.84 -3.05 27.95
CA VAL A 1 -8.03 -3.44 26.78
C VAL A 1 -7.47 -2.18 26.11
N LEU A 2 -8.32 -1.25 25.59
CA LEU A 2 -7.83 -0.05 24.91
C LEU A 2 -7.10 0.93 25.83
N ALA A 3 -7.57 1.12 27.07
CA ALA A 3 -6.94 2.01 28.04
C ALA A 3 -5.51 1.57 28.42
N GLU A 4 -5.27 0.27 28.49
CA GLU A 4 -3.95 -0.29 28.78
C GLU A 4 -2.96 -0.06 27.64
N LEU A 5 -3.45 -0.13 26.41
CA LEU A 5 -2.61 0.13 25.22
C LEU A 5 -2.28 1.63 25.09
N GLN A 6 -3.18 2.52 25.52
CA GLN A 6 -3.00 3.96 25.44
C GLN A 6 -1.72 4.46 26.13
N GLU A 7 -1.31 3.85 27.25
CA GLU A 7 -0.08 4.22 27.95
C GLU A 7 1.19 3.89 27.15
N SER A 8 1.12 2.92 26.23
CA SER A 8 2.24 2.47 25.41
C SER A 8 2.22 3.06 23.99
N VAL A 9 1.15 3.78 23.61
CA VAL A 9 1.01 4.40 22.29
C VAL A 9 1.67 5.78 22.28
N ARG A 10 2.52 6.00 21.29
CA ARG A 10 3.06 7.34 20.97
C ARG A 10 2.53 7.81 19.62
N THR A 11 2.04 9.01 19.55
CA THR A 11 1.68 9.63 18.28
C THR A 11 2.90 10.33 17.69
N ILE A 12 3.24 9.98 16.44
CA ILE A 12 4.38 10.55 15.73
C ILE A 12 3.87 11.13 14.40
N THR A 13 4.33 12.34 14.08
CA THR A 13 3.99 13.01 12.81
C THR A 13 5.22 13.03 11.91
N TYR A 14 5.01 12.69 10.64
CA TYR A 14 6.02 12.70 9.58
C TYR A 14 5.58 13.67 8.48
N GLY A 15 6.53 14.43 7.96
CA GLY A 15 6.30 15.27 6.78
C GLY A 15 6.21 14.44 5.50
N ALA A 16 5.65 15.03 4.45
CA ALA A 16 5.61 14.39 3.13
C ALA A 16 7.03 14.08 2.63
N GLY A 17 7.29 12.82 2.26
CA GLY A 17 8.59 12.33 1.81
C GLY A 17 9.48 11.76 2.90
N ASP A 18 9.14 11.93 4.18
CA ASP A 18 9.94 11.42 5.28
C ASP A 18 9.95 9.89 5.33
N LEU A 19 11.10 9.33 5.70
CA LEU A 19 11.21 7.90 6.00
C LEU A 19 10.77 7.65 7.45
N ILE A 20 9.77 6.78 7.61
CA ILE A 20 9.33 6.30 8.92
C ILE A 20 10.35 5.28 9.44
N PHE A 21 10.77 4.36 8.57
CA PHE A 21 11.92 3.48 8.77
C PHE A 21 12.53 3.06 7.43
N GLN A 22 13.79 2.62 7.47
CA GLN A 22 14.51 2.18 6.29
C GLN A 22 14.78 0.67 6.32
N GLN A 23 14.84 0.07 5.16
CA GLN A 23 15.24 -1.34 5.02
C GLN A 23 16.67 -1.55 5.55
N GLY A 24 16.85 -2.59 6.36
CA GLY A 24 18.11 -2.87 7.02
C GLY A 24 18.37 -2.07 8.30
N GLY A 25 17.52 -1.11 8.61
CA GLY A 25 17.58 -0.35 9.87
C GLY A 25 17.04 -1.14 11.08
N PRO A 26 17.16 -0.60 12.28
CA PRO A 26 16.63 -1.24 13.48
C PRO A 26 15.10 -1.34 13.40
N SER A 27 14.57 -2.49 13.82
CA SER A 27 13.14 -2.67 13.98
C SER A 27 12.65 -1.89 15.20
N ALA A 28 11.62 -1.08 15.03
CA ALA A 28 11.12 -0.23 16.10
C ALA A 28 9.82 -0.75 16.74
N GLY A 29 8.84 -1.22 15.97
CA GLY A 29 7.57 -1.69 16.53
C GLY A 29 6.44 -1.75 15.52
N PHE A 30 5.23 -1.59 16.02
CA PHE A 30 3.98 -1.65 15.28
C PHE A 30 3.40 -0.25 15.07
N TYR A 31 2.90 0.00 13.90
CA TYR A 31 2.37 1.30 13.48
C TYR A 31 0.94 1.18 12.99
N VAL A 32 0.09 2.12 13.37
CA VAL A 32 -1.26 2.29 12.84
C VAL A 32 -1.37 3.72 12.28
N ILE A 33 -1.86 3.86 11.06
CA ILE A 33 -2.00 5.18 10.43
C ILE A 33 -3.26 5.85 10.98
N VAL A 34 -3.09 7.02 11.57
CA VAL A 34 -4.19 7.88 12.06
C VAL A 34 -4.67 8.79 10.93
N SER A 35 -3.74 9.40 10.21
CA SER A 35 -4.03 10.27 9.06
C SER A 35 -2.87 10.24 8.07
N GLY A 36 -3.12 10.62 6.82
CA GLY A 36 -2.12 10.65 5.76
C GLY A 36 -1.99 9.34 5.00
N LEU A 37 -0.91 9.22 4.22
CA LEU A 37 -0.65 8.09 3.32
C LEU A 37 0.80 7.61 3.48
N VAL A 38 0.98 6.29 3.54
CA VAL A 38 2.30 5.64 3.64
C VAL A 38 2.48 4.67 2.49
N GLN A 39 3.64 4.69 1.87
CA GLN A 39 4.09 3.61 1.00
C GLN A 39 5.03 2.68 1.79
N TYR A 40 4.75 1.38 1.72
CA TYR A 40 5.63 0.34 2.19
C TYR A 40 6.23 -0.42 1.01
N GLY A 41 7.54 -0.64 1.04
CA GLY A 41 8.21 -1.29 -0.09
C GLY A 41 9.55 -1.91 0.29
N LYS A 42 10.17 -2.53 -0.73
CA LYS A 42 11.50 -3.13 -0.62
C LYS A 42 12.43 -2.59 -1.71
N ARG A 43 13.71 -2.58 -1.40
CA ARG A 43 14.78 -2.36 -2.37
C ARG A 43 15.43 -3.70 -2.68
N SER A 44 15.64 -4.01 -3.95
CA SER A 44 16.25 -5.27 -4.38
C SER A 44 17.29 -5.06 -5.48
N GLY A 45 18.25 -5.98 -5.52
CA GLY A 45 19.32 -6.02 -6.51
C GLY A 45 20.44 -5.01 -6.27
N ARG A 46 21.55 -5.19 -7.00
CA ARG A 46 22.78 -4.35 -6.88
C ARG A 46 22.53 -2.86 -7.18
N ARG A 47 21.47 -2.53 -7.94
CA ARG A 47 21.10 -1.15 -8.31
C ARG A 47 20.06 -0.53 -7.37
N GLY A 48 19.68 -1.22 -6.28
CA GLY A 48 18.72 -0.72 -5.31
C GLY A 48 17.34 -0.40 -5.89
N ARG A 49 16.86 -1.18 -6.87
CA ARG A 49 15.53 -0.96 -7.46
C ARG A 49 14.48 -1.03 -6.38
N ARG A 50 13.60 -0.03 -6.35
CA ARG A 50 12.50 0.03 -5.41
C ARG A 50 11.30 -0.74 -5.96
N ARG A 51 10.61 -1.41 -5.06
CA ARG A 51 9.31 -2.03 -5.29
C ARG A 51 8.38 -1.58 -4.20
N ILE A 52 7.29 -0.92 -4.55
CA ILE A 52 6.22 -0.61 -3.60
C ILE A 52 5.34 -1.85 -3.50
N LEU A 53 5.10 -2.31 -2.28
CA LEU A 53 4.32 -3.50 -1.98
C LEU A 53 2.92 -3.16 -1.49
N LYS A 54 2.81 -2.08 -0.69
CA LYS A 54 1.54 -1.61 -0.11
C LYS A 54 1.46 -0.08 -0.19
N LEU A 55 0.25 0.43 -0.43
CA LEU A 55 -0.14 1.82 -0.15
C LEU A 55 -1.13 1.77 1.01
N LEU A 56 -0.78 2.44 2.08
CA LEU A 56 -1.48 2.36 3.35
C LEU A 56 -2.09 3.72 3.68
N GLY A 57 -3.33 3.71 4.16
CA GLY A 57 -4.08 4.90 4.56
C GLY A 57 -4.61 4.81 5.99
N PRO A 58 -5.44 5.75 6.43
CA PRO A 58 -5.97 5.77 7.79
C PRO A 58 -6.67 4.46 8.16
N GLY A 59 -6.32 3.92 9.35
CA GLY A 59 -6.80 2.62 9.84
C GLY A 59 -5.97 1.41 9.42
N ASP A 60 -5.08 1.55 8.42
CA ASP A 60 -4.16 0.48 8.05
C ASP A 60 -2.99 0.40 9.04
N CYS A 61 -2.38 -0.78 9.15
CA CYS A 61 -1.22 -1.00 10.02
C CYS A 61 -0.03 -1.57 9.23
N PHE A 62 1.17 -1.38 9.78
CA PHE A 62 2.42 -1.90 9.24
C PHE A 62 3.46 -2.12 10.34
N GLY A 63 4.50 -2.88 10.03
CA GLY A 63 5.50 -3.30 11.00
C GLY A 63 5.21 -4.66 11.65
N GLU A 64 4.12 -5.30 11.24
CA GLU A 64 3.71 -6.61 11.73
C GLU A 64 4.75 -7.70 11.49
N GLU A 65 5.53 -7.59 10.40
CA GLU A 65 6.57 -8.57 10.06
C GLU A 65 7.72 -8.59 11.09
N MET A 66 7.83 -7.54 11.91
CA MET A 66 8.91 -7.39 12.88
C MET A 66 8.54 -7.87 14.29
N LEU A 67 7.24 -8.14 14.56
CA LEU A 67 6.74 -8.41 15.91
C LEU A 67 7.24 -9.73 16.50
N PHE A 68 7.27 -10.80 15.71
CA PHE A 68 7.52 -12.16 16.19
C PHE A 68 8.87 -12.74 15.73
N GLN A 69 9.81 -11.90 15.33
CA GLN A 69 11.15 -12.38 15.00
C GLN A 69 11.96 -12.62 16.28
N ALA A 70 12.67 -13.75 16.34
CA ALA A 70 13.39 -14.21 17.53
C ALA A 70 14.56 -13.27 17.93
N GLU A 71 15.15 -12.58 16.98
CA GLU A 71 16.22 -11.60 17.20
C GLU A 71 15.78 -10.22 16.70
N VAL A 72 16.47 -9.15 17.15
CA VAL A 72 16.29 -7.79 16.61
C VAL A 72 16.79 -7.80 15.18
N CYS A 73 15.91 -8.22 14.27
CA CYS A 73 16.22 -8.27 12.85
C CYS A 73 16.15 -6.87 12.24
N ALA A 74 16.98 -6.67 11.22
CA ALA A 74 16.89 -5.50 10.38
C ALA A 74 15.52 -5.41 9.69
N CYS A 75 14.95 -4.21 9.57
CA CYS A 75 13.67 -3.99 8.91
C CYS A 75 13.66 -4.64 7.52
N PRO A 76 12.67 -5.51 7.20
CA PRO A 76 12.63 -6.23 5.93
C PRO A 76 12.31 -5.35 4.72
N GLY A 77 11.82 -4.13 4.96
CA GLY A 77 11.45 -3.15 3.96
C GLY A 77 11.63 -1.72 4.46
N TYR A 78 11.17 -0.75 3.68
CA TYR A 78 11.12 0.66 4.07
C TYR A 78 9.66 1.13 4.13
N ALA A 79 9.37 2.09 5.00
CA ALA A 79 8.12 2.84 5.03
C ALA A 79 8.41 4.33 4.86
N ARG A 80 7.63 5.00 3.98
CA ARG A 80 7.77 6.44 3.69
C ARG A 80 6.39 7.09 3.71
N ALA A 81 6.28 8.25 4.34
CA ALA A 81 5.11 9.10 4.27
C ALA A 81 5.00 9.74 2.87
N LEU A 82 3.85 9.60 2.21
CA LEU A 82 3.58 10.24 0.92
C LEU A 82 2.98 11.63 1.09
N THR A 83 2.23 11.82 2.17
CA THR A 83 1.66 13.10 2.61
C THR A 83 2.11 13.36 4.03
N GLU A 84 1.77 14.52 4.61
CA GLU A 84 1.83 14.67 6.06
C GLU A 84 1.03 13.54 6.71
N THR A 85 1.69 12.78 7.58
CA THR A 85 1.18 11.50 8.09
C THR A 85 1.34 11.43 9.59
N GLN A 86 0.27 11.13 10.28
CA GLN A 86 0.28 10.85 11.70
C GLN A 86 0.08 9.35 11.94
N VAL A 87 0.95 8.76 12.75
CA VAL A 87 0.88 7.35 13.12
C VAL A 87 0.82 7.18 14.64
N ALA A 88 0.04 6.20 15.08
CA ALA A 88 0.12 5.65 16.42
C ALA A 88 1.20 4.55 16.42
N PHE A 89 2.24 4.74 17.19
CA PHE A 89 3.38 3.85 17.30
C PHE A 89 3.34 3.12 18.64
N ILE A 90 3.60 1.82 18.62
CA ILE A 90 3.74 0.97 19.80
C ILE A 90 5.06 0.23 19.68
N GLU A 91 5.88 0.32 20.72
CA GLU A 91 7.13 -0.40 20.78
C GLU A 91 6.90 -1.92 20.71
N ARG A 92 7.79 -2.64 20.02
CA ARG A 92 7.64 -4.07 19.72
C ARG A 92 7.35 -4.90 20.98
N ASP A 93 8.22 -4.78 21.99
CA ASP A 93 8.12 -5.64 23.18
C ASP A 93 6.86 -5.33 23.99
N ALA A 94 6.50 -4.06 24.12
CA ALA A 94 5.26 -3.63 24.75
C ALA A 94 4.03 -4.19 24.03
N PHE A 95 4.02 -4.20 22.69
CA PHE A 95 2.91 -4.74 21.93
C PHE A 95 2.84 -6.27 22.00
N VAL A 96 3.99 -6.96 21.91
CA VAL A 96 4.04 -8.43 22.06
C VAL A 96 3.56 -8.85 23.44
N ASP A 97 3.95 -8.16 24.52
CA ASP A 97 3.50 -8.48 25.87
C ASP A 97 2.00 -8.15 26.06
N PHE A 98 1.52 -7.10 25.43
CA PHE A 98 0.07 -6.84 25.38
C PHE A 98 -0.69 -7.97 24.67
N LEU A 99 -0.20 -8.45 23.52
CA LEU A 99 -0.83 -9.56 22.78
C LEU A 99 -0.87 -10.86 23.59
N LYS A 100 0.18 -11.17 24.35
CA LYS A 100 0.20 -12.35 25.25
C LYS A 100 -0.90 -12.28 26.34
N ARG A 101 -1.17 -11.08 26.85
CA ARG A 101 -2.20 -10.85 27.86
C ARG A 101 -3.61 -10.79 27.29
N HIS A 102 -3.74 -10.55 25.99
CA HIS A 102 -5.02 -10.39 25.29
C HIS A 102 -5.17 -11.36 24.11
N PRO A 103 -5.48 -12.67 24.37
CA PRO A 103 -5.56 -13.69 23.31
C PRO A 103 -6.55 -13.36 22.19
N VAL A 104 -7.63 -12.64 22.49
CA VAL A 104 -8.61 -12.19 21.46
C VAL A 104 -7.97 -11.25 20.46
N VAL A 105 -7.11 -10.33 20.92
CA VAL A 105 -6.40 -9.40 20.04
C VAL A 105 -5.34 -10.15 19.21
N MET A 106 -4.64 -11.09 19.83
CA MET A 106 -3.72 -11.99 19.12
C MET A 106 -4.44 -12.77 18.02
N HIS A 107 -5.62 -13.31 18.30
CA HIS A 107 -6.41 -14.02 17.29
C HIS A 107 -6.79 -13.10 16.10
N ARG A 108 -7.23 -11.87 16.38
CA ARG A 108 -7.51 -10.86 15.33
C ARG A 108 -6.28 -10.52 14.50
N LEU A 109 -5.12 -10.43 15.11
CA LEU A 109 -3.87 -10.23 14.39
C LEU A 109 -3.55 -11.44 13.49
N CYS A 110 -3.77 -12.67 13.95
CA CYS A 110 -3.60 -13.87 13.13
C CYS A 110 -4.58 -13.89 11.94
N GLU A 111 -5.84 -13.53 12.13
CA GLU A 111 -6.82 -13.38 11.04
C GLU A 111 -6.34 -12.34 10.01
N TYR A 112 -5.85 -11.20 10.48
CA TYR A 112 -5.29 -10.15 9.62
C TYR A 112 -4.08 -10.67 8.81
N LEU A 113 -3.10 -11.32 9.47
CA LEU A 113 -1.92 -11.88 8.80
C LEU A 113 -2.28 -12.96 7.79
N SER A 114 -3.25 -13.82 8.09
CA SER A 114 -3.76 -14.85 7.17
C SER A 114 -4.39 -14.22 5.92
N ARG A 115 -5.11 -13.11 6.09
CA ARG A 115 -5.68 -12.33 4.97
C ARG A 115 -4.57 -11.69 4.14
N GLN A 116 -3.56 -11.08 4.77
CA GLN A 116 -2.43 -10.48 4.06
C GLN A 116 -1.66 -11.54 3.25
N LEU A 117 -1.42 -12.71 3.81
CA LEU A 117 -0.76 -13.81 3.10
C LEU A 117 -1.52 -14.19 1.83
N ARG A 118 -2.83 -14.40 1.92
CA ARG A 118 -3.69 -14.72 0.78
C ARG A 118 -3.67 -13.63 -0.31
N ILE A 119 -3.69 -12.35 0.09
CA ILE A 119 -3.56 -11.22 -0.83
C ILE A 119 -2.21 -11.27 -1.56
N PHE A 120 -1.12 -11.55 -0.86
CA PHE A 120 0.19 -11.66 -1.48
C PHE A 120 0.30 -12.86 -2.44
N GLU A 121 -0.30 -13.99 -2.10
CA GLU A 121 -0.34 -15.17 -2.98
C GLU A 121 -1.09 -14.84 -4.29
N CYS A 122 -2.26 -14.21 -4.21
CA CYS A 122 -3.00 -13.77 -5.39
C CYS A 122 -2.17 -12.79 -6.24
N LYS A 123 -1.50 -11.83 -5.61
CA LYS A 123 -0.65 -10.87 -6.32
C LYS A 123 0.55 -11.50 -7.01
N LEU A 124 1.12 -12.57 -6.46
CA LEU A 124 2.18 -13.32 -7.12
C LEU A 124 1.68 -13.98 -8.41
N VAL A 125 0.49 -14.56 -8.39
CA VAL A 125 -0.14 -15.18 -9.57
C VAL A 125 -0.43 -14.12 -10.65
N GLU A 126 -1.02 -12.98 -10.27
CA GLU A 126 -1.28 -11.88 -11.18
C GLU A 126 -0.01 -11.39 -11.89
N LEU A 127 1.03 -11.13 -11.10
CA LEU A 127 2.31 -10.65 -11.64
C LEU A 127 2.98 -11.67 -12.59
N ALA A 128 2.70 -12.96 -12.44
CA ALA A 128 3.28 -14.00 -13.27
C ALA A 128 2.55 -14.21 -14.59
N TYR A 129 1.24 -14.03 -14.62
CA TYR A 129 0.40 -14.48 -15.73
C TYR A 129 -0.44 -13.38 -16.38
N GLU A 130 -0.64 -12.23 -15.75
CA GLU A 130 -1.51 -11.21 -16.29
C GLU A 130 -0.76 -10.11 -17.06
N PRO A 131 -1.35 -9.59 -18.16
CA PRO A 131 -0.80 -8.47 -18.88
C PRO A 131 -0.67 -7.22 -18.00
N VAL A 132 0.37 -6.42 -18.25
CA VAL A 132 0.62 -5.18 -17.51
C VAL A 132 -0.56 -4.20 -17.62
N GLU A 133 -1.23 -4.15 -18.78
CA GLU A 133 -2.43 -3.35 -19.00
C GLU A 133 -3.52 -3.69 -17.99
N GLN A 134 -3.80 -4.99 -17.80
CA GLN A 134 -4.80 -5.47 -16.85
C GLN A 134 -4.46 -5.10 -15.41
N ASN A 135 -3.20 -5.28 -15.02
CA ASN A 135 -2.73 -4.91 -13.68
C ASN A 135 -2.80 -3.38 -13.46
N LEU A 136 -2.52 -2.57 -14.48
CA LEU A 136 -2.66 -1.12 -14.42
C LEU A 136 -4.13 -0.71 -14.26
N ILE A 137 -5.04 -1.30 -15.03
CA ILE A 137 -6.49 -1.01 -14.94
C ILE A 137 -7.01 -1.30 -13.52
N ARG A 138 -6.67 -2.46 -12.95
CA ARG A 138 -7.06 -2.80 -11.57
C ARG A 138 -6.46 -1.83 -10.55
N LEU A 139 -5.19 -1.49 -10.70
CA LEU A 139 -4.55 -0.51 -9.84
C LEU A 139 -5.29 0.84 -9.89
N LEU A 140 -5.65 1.31 -11.09
CA LEU A 140 -6.38 2.57 -11.27
C LEU A 140 -7.77 2.52 -10.64
N VAL A 141 -8.49 1.39 -10.72
CA VAL A 141 -9.79 1.22 -10.03
C VAL A 141 -9.63 1.29 -8.52
N ILE A 142 -8.65 0.58 -7.96
CA ILE A 142 -8.36 0.62 -6.52
C ILE A 142 -8.02 2.03 -6.07
N LEU A 143 -7.16 2.74 -6.82
CA LEU A 143 -6.80 4.11 -6.51
C LEU A 143 -7.99 5.07 -6.62
N MET A 144 -8.87 4.84 -7.61
CA MET A 144 -10.10 5.61 -7.78
C MET A 144 -11.05 5.43 -6.59
N ASP A 145 -11.24 4.21 -6.12
CA ASP A 145 -12.15 3.92 -5.01
C ASP A 145 -11.64 4.47 -3.67
N ARG A 146 -10.32 4.56 -3.49
CA ARG A 146 -9.73 5.06 -2.24
C ARG A 146 -9.41 6.56 -2.24
N PHE A 147 -9.00 7.11 -3.37
CA PHE A 147 -8.42 8.46 -3.47
C PHE A 147 -9.05 9.29 -4.59
N GLY A 148 -10.10 8.79 -5.21
CA GLY A 148 -10.80 9.48 -6.27
C GLY A 148 -11.63 10.64 -5.73
N VAL A 149 -11.48 11.81 -6.35
CA VAL A 149 -12.30 13.00 -6.07
C VAL A 149 -13.10 13.36 -7.31
N GLN A 150 -14.42 13.46 -7.15
CA GLN A 150 -15.30 13.82 -8.26
C GLN A 150 -15.01 15.25 -8.74
N LYS A 151 -14.70 15.40 -10.04
CA LYS A 151 -14.47 16.72 -10.69
C LYS A 151 -15.22 16.84 -12.00
N ARG A 152 -15.24 18.05 -12.57
CA ARG A 152 -15.77 18.25 -13.93
C ARG A 152 -14.97 17.42 -14.94
N GLY A 153 -15.63 16.41 -15.52
CA GLY A 153 -15.06 15.54 -16.55
C GLY A 153 -14.49 14.21 -16.06
N GLY A 154 -14.83 13.78 -14.84
CA GLY A 154 -14.49 12.45 -14.32
C GLY A 154 -13.99 12.46 -12.88
N ILE A 155 -13.42 11.34 -12.46
CA ILE A 155 -12.84 11.16 -11.11
C ILE A 155 -11.33 11.42 -11.20
N ALA A 156 -10.85 12.47 -10.53
CA ALA A 156 -9.44 12.80 -10.44
C ALA A 156 -8.77 11.98 -9.33
N LEU A 157 -7.63 11.36 -9.62
CA LEU A 157 -6.81 10.69 -8.62
C LEU A 157 -5.91 11.74 -7.95
N GLU A 158 -6.41 12.34 -6.86
CA GLU A 158 -5.69 13.35 -6.09
C GLU A 158 -4.74 12.68 -5.09
N MET A 159 -3.72 12.03 -5.60
CA MET A 159 -2.71 11.40 -4.78
C MET A 159 -1.31 11.71 -5.30
N PRO A 160 -0.32 11.87 -4.41
CA PRO A 160 1.04 12.23 -4.79
C PRO A 160 1.81 11.00 -5.30
N LEU A 161 1.29 10.28 -6.29
CA LEU A 161 2.00 9.19 -6.97
C LEU A 161 2.50 9.64 -8.34
N SER A 162 3.81 9.61 -8.49
CA SER A 162 4.47 9.77 -9.77
C SER A 162 4.30 8.53 -10.66
N ARG A 163 4.50 8.69 -11.97
CA ARG A 163 4.53 7.55 -12.91
C ARG A 163 5.61 6.54 -12.57
N GLN A 164 6.71 6.99 -11.97
CA GLN A 164 7.77 6.13 -11.47
C GLN A 164 7.26 5.24 -10.32
N GLU A 165 6.48 5.79 -9.39
CA GLU A 165 5.89 5.03 -8.29
C GLU A 165 4.81 4.07 -8.77
N LEU A 166 4.04 4.43 -9.81
CA LEU A 166 3.15 3.47 -10.47
C LEU A 166 3.93 2.29 -11.08
N ALA A 167 5.08 2.56 -11.70
CA ALA A 167 5.96 1.53 -12.22
C ALA A 167 6.53 0.64 -11.10
N GLU A 168 6.89 1.25 -9.97
CA GLU A 168 7.35 0.53 -8.77
C GLU A 168 6.24 -0.32 -8.13
N LEU A 169 4.97 0.11 -8.17
CA LEU A 169 3.80 -0.67 -7.75
C LEU A 169 3.52 -1.86 -8.68
N LEU A 170 3.55 -1.63 -9.98
CA LEU A 170 3.31 -2.67 -10.99
C LEU A 170 4.54 -3.59 -11.20
N GLY A 171 5.75 -3.14 -10.81
CA GLY A 171 7.01 -3.85 -10.97
C GLY A 171 7.49 -3.94 -12.39
N VAL A 172 7.22 -2.94 -13.17
CA VAL A 172 7.61 -2.81 -14.58
C VAL A 172 8.53 -1.60 -14.78
N HIS A 173 9.01 -1.40 -16.00
CA HIS A 173 9.75 -0.19 -16.35
C HIS A 173 8.81 1.02 -16.51
N LEU A 174 9.33 2.21 -16.26
CA LEU A 174 8.59 3.48 -16.41
C LEU A 174 8.00 3.63 -17.80
N ASP A 175 8.77 3.31 -18.84
CA ASP A 175 8.35 3.41 -20.24
C ASP A 175 7.11 2.54 -20.52
N THR A 176 7.02 1.37 -19.90
CA THR A 176 5.86 0.47 -20.00
C THR A 176 4.61 1.15 -19.43
N VAL A 177 4.72 1.76 -18.24
CA VAL A 177 3.58 2.49 -17.64
C VAL A 177 3.16 3.68 -18.49
N ILE A 178 4.11 4.45 -19.02
CA ILE A 178 3.83 5.58 -19.91
C ILE A 178 3.07 5.10 -21.17
N HIS A 179 3.50 4.00 -21.74
CA HIS A 179 2.87 3.39 -22.91
C HIS A 179 1.43 2.94 -22.60
N GLU A 180 1.22 2.17 -21.52
CA GLU A 180 -0.10 1.68 -21.17
C GLU A 180 -1.07 2.82 -20.78
N LEU A 181 -0.60 3.83 -20.03
CA LEU A 181 -1.41 5.04 -19.77
C LEU A 181 -1.80 5.77 -21.06
N SER A 182 -0.93 5.80 -22.06
CA SER A 182 -1.23 6.43 -23.36
C SER A 182 -2.31 5.66 -24.11
N LYS A 183 -2.27 4.32 -24.11
CA LYS A 183 -3.35 3.49 -24.69
C LYS A 183 -4.71 3.75 -24.01
N LEU A 184 -4.74 3.74 -22.66
CA LEU A 184 -5.98 4.00 -21.91
C LEU A 184 -6.54 5.40 -22.20
N ARG A 185 -5.65 6.39 -22.42
CA ARG A 185 -6.05 7.74 -22.84
C ARG A 185 -6.63 7.74 -24.24
N GLU A 186 -6.02 7.05 -25.19
CA GLU A 186 -6.50 6.93 -26.59
C GLU A 186 -7.86 6.21 -26.64
N GLN A 187 -8.08 5.23 -25.80
CA GLN A 187 -9.37 4.56 -25.61
C GLN A 187 -10.44 5.45 -24.94
N GLY A 188 -10.07 6.65 -24.48
CA GLY A 188 -10.98 7.57 -23.81
C GLY A 188 -11.31 7.23 -22.36
N LEU A 189 -10.69 6.22 -21.78
CA LEU A 189 -10.95 5.75 -20.39
C LEU A 189 -10.39 6.71 -19.35
N ILE A 190 -9.25 7.35 -19.66
CA ILE A 190 -8.59 8.30 -18.77
C ILE A 190 -8.22 9.58 -19.50
N ALA A 191 -7.96 10.64 -18.73
CA ALA A 191 -7.25 11.82 -19.20
C ALA A 191 -6.02 12.05 -18.32
N LEU A 192 -4.95 12.53 -18.94
CA LEU A 192 -3.73 12.95 -18.25
C LEU A 192 -3.69 14.47 -18.24
N ARG A 193 -3.80 15.09 -17.06
CA ARG A 193 -3.77 16.55 -16.89
C ARG A 193 -2.66 16.88 -15.89
N ASP A 194 -1.67 17.62 -16.35
CA ASP A 194 -0.46 17.95 -15.60
C ASP A 194 0.15 16.69 -14.99
N HIS A 195 0.08 16.47 -13.69
CA HIS A 195 0.56 15.26 -13.04
C HIS A 195 -0.57 14.35 -12.53
N THR A 196 -1.84 14.70 -12.85
CA THR A 196 -3.03 14.00 -12.32
C THR A 196 -3.64 13.10 -13.40
N ILE A 197 -4.02 11.89 -12.99
CA ILE A 197 -4.81 10.97 -13.82
C ILE A 197 -6.28 11.24 -13.49
N VAL A 198 -7.09 11.48 -14.53
CA VAL A 198 -8.53 11.64 -14.40
C VAL A 198 -9.22 10.47 -15.09
N ILE A 199 -9.96 9.69 -14.35
CA ILE A 199 -10.78 8.59 -14.86
C ILE A 199 -12.03 9.19 -15.49
N LYS A 200 -12.21 9.00 -16.80
CA LYS A 200 -13.34 9.56 -17.57
C LYS A 200 -14.55 8.65 -17.59
N ASP A 201 -14.30 7.35 -17.66
CA ASP A 201 -15.32 6.31 -17.68
C ASP A 201 -15.06 5.30 -16.55
N PRO A 202 -15.55 5.59 -15.33
CA PRO A 202 -15.34 4.73 -14.17
C PRO A 202 -16.00 3.35 -14.32
N GLU A 203 -17.18 3.29 -14.92
CA GLU A 203 -17.94 2.04 -15.08
C GLU A 203 -17.23 1.11 -16.05
N ARG A 204 -16.84 1.63 -17.20
CA ARG A 204 -16.09 0.86 -18.18
C ARG A 204 -14.73 0.40 -17.65
N LEU A 205 -14.05 1.24 -16.85
CA LEU A 205 -12.79 0.86 -16.24
C LEU A 205 -12.97 -0.28 -15.22
N ARG A 206 -14.07 -0.28 -14.46
CA ARG A 206 -14.41 -1.39 -13.55
C ARG A 206 -14.74 -2.68 -14.29
N GLU A 207 -15.55 -2.62 -15.35
CA GLU A 207 -15.81 -3.78 -16.20
C GLU A 207 -14.52 -4.42 -16.73
N LEU A 208 -13.59 -3.59 -17.21
CA LEU A 208 -12.29 -4.05 -17.68
C LEU A 208 -11.38 -4.58 -16.57
N ALA A 209 -11.57 -4.14 -15.33
CA ALA A 209 -10.82 -4.60 -14.16
C ALA A 209 -11.29 -5.95 -13.64
N GLU A 210 -12.49 -6.42 -14.03
CA GLU A 210 -13.04 -7.69 -13.54
C GLU A 210 -12.07 -8.85 -13.81
N PRO A 211 -11.71 -9.62 -12.78
CA PRO A 211 -10.78 -10.72 -12.93
C PRO A 211 -11.40 -11.84 -13.75
N GLN A 212 -10.68 -12.38 -14.71
CA GLN A 212 -11.00 -13.66 -15.33
C GLN A 212 -10.85 -14.85 -14.35
N THR A 213 -10.35 -14.59 -13.14
CA THR A 213 -10.12 -15.59 -12.07
C THR A 213 -10.52 -15.02 -10.72
N THR A 214 -11.30 -15.77 -9.96
CA THR A 214 -12.06 -15.42 -8.74
C THR A 214 -11.21 -15.02 -7.49
N CYS A 215 -9.97 -14.61 -7.61
CA CYS A 215 -9.08 -14.39 -6.48
C CYS A 215 -9.10 -12.97 -5.88
N LEU A 216 -9.81 -12.01 -6.45
CA LEU A 216 -9.59 -10.57 -6.21
C LEU A 216 -10.75 -9.76 -5.67
N SER A 217 -11.72 -10.35 -4.97
CA SER A 217 -12.74 -9.55 -4.26
C SER A 217 -12.25 -8.98 -2.91
N GLU A 218 -11.05 -9.31 -2.45
CA GLU A 218 -10.52 -8.85 -1.18
C GLU A 218 -9.40 -7.83 -1.37
N LYS A 219 -9.61 -6.65 -0.79
CA LYS A 219 -8.82 -5.43 -0.85
C LYS A 219 -7.32 -5.66 -0.76
N LEU A 220 -6.58 -5.22 -1.76
CA LEU A 220 -5.11 -5.17 -1.84
C LEU A 220 -4.47 -4.15 -0.86
N PHE A 221 -5.32 -3.52 -0.02
CA PHE A 221 -4.94 -2.45 0.90
C PHE A 221 -5.78 -2.51 2.17
#